data_a4e8ff4b49620a9851c2bf14f131679f
#
_entry.id   a4e8ff4b49620a9851c2bf14f131679f
#
_cell.length_a   1.000
_cell.length_b   1.000
_cell.length_c   1.000
_cell.angle_alpha   90.00
_cell.angle_beta   90.00
_cell.angle_gamma   90.00
#
_symmetry.space_group_name_H-M   'P 1'
#
loop_
_entity.id
_entity.type
_entity.pdbx_description
1 polymer ?
#
loop_
_entity_poly.entity_id
_entity_poly.type
_entity_poly.pdbx_seq_one_letter_code
_entity_poly.pdbx_strand_id
1 'polypeptide(L)'
;EIQMSTMCGQYINMRCKMDKKFNVGIIGATGYVGQRFVTLLENHPWFNIEVLAASSRSAGKSYSEAVEGRWKIGEIIPDNVKNMHVYDTEDLDNFINRVDFVFCAVDMKKDEIRALEEKIAATETPVVSNNSAHRWTADVPVIIPELNPEHAEIIEKQKKRLNTENGFITAKPNCSIQSYVPALHPLMKFGIEAVSVCTYQAISGAGKTFSDWPEMIENMIPYIGGEEDKSENEPLKIWGEIAGDKIVKAKGPAIS
;
A
#
# COMPACT_ATOMS: atom_id res chain seq x y z
N GLU A 1 -11.70 32.98 -15.99
CA GLU A 1 -12.08 32.41 -14.67
C GLU A 1 -13.25 31.42 -14.71
N ILE A 2 -14.10 31.40 -15.75
CA ILE A 2 -15.29 30.55 -15.83
C ILE A 2 -15.04 29.14 -16.40
N GLN A 3 -13.93 28.92 -17.12
CA GLN A 3 -13.64 27.63 -17.75
C GLN A 3 -12.96 26.58 -16.85
N MET A 4 -12.25 26.97 -15.80
CA MET A 4 -11.60 26.03 -14.87
C MET A 4 -12.58 25.39 -13.87
N SER A 5 -13.63 26.09 -13.49
CA SER A 5 -14.67 25.59 -12.56
C SER A 5 -15.51 24.44 -13.17
N THR A 6 -15.72 24.46 -14.48
CA THR A 6 -16.55 23.47 -15.18
C THR A 6 -15.82 22.15 -15.41
N MET A 7 -14.48 22.19 -15.62
CA MET A 7 -13.68 20.96 -15.76
C MET A 7 -13.52 20.21 -14.45
N CYS A 8 -13.30 20.93 -13.33
CA CYS A 8 -13.18 20.30 -12.01
C CYS A 8 -14.49 19.62 -11.56
N GLY A 9 -15.66 20.22 -11.90
CA GLY A 9 -16.99 19.63 -11.62
C GLY A 9 -17.31 18.38 -12.45
N GLN A 10 -16.77 18.27 -13.67
CA GLN A 10 -16.99 17.10 -14.53
C GLN A 10 -16.14 15.89 -14.09
N TYR A 11 -14.94 16.09 -13.58
CA TYR A 11 -14.11 15.00 -13.04
C TYR A 11 -14.66 14.42 -11.72
N ILE A 12 -15.34 15.21 -10.91
CA ILE A 12 -15.97 14.76 -9.66
C ILE A 12 -17.23 13.92 -9.92
N ASN A 13 -17.89 14.07 -11.07
CA ASN A 13 -19.11 13.34 -11.42
C ASN A 13 -18.89 12.10 -12.29
N MET A 14 -17.68 11.79 -12.74
CA MET A 14 -17.33 10.49 -13.28
C MET A 14 -17.13 9.45 -12.13
N ARG A 15 -18.14 9.27 -11.31
CA ARG A 15 -18.31 8.00 -10.59
C ARG A 15 -18.61 6.95 -11.65
N CYS A 16 -17.60 6.26 -12.16
CA CYS A 16 -17.83 4.99 -12.81
C CYS A 16 -18.58 4.11 -11.81
N LYS A 17 -19.90 4.02 -11.96
CA LYS A 17 -20.67 2.97 -11.29
C LYS A 17 -20.19 1.68 -11.94
N MET A 18 -19.33 0.96 -11.27
CA MET A 18 -19.07 -0.43 -11.62
C MET A 18 -20.31 -1.22 -11.24
N ASP A 19 -20.85 -2.00 -12.16
CA ASP A 19 -22.02 -2.84 -11.93
C ASP A 19 -21.74 -3.94 -10.87
N LYS A 20 -20.47 -4.25 -10.64
CA LYS A 20 -20.01 -5.24 -9.65
C LYS A 20 -18.79 -4.69 -8.90
N LYS A 21 -18.81 -4.80 -7.57
CA LYS A 21 -17.65 -4.51 -6.73
C LYS A 21 -16.65 -5.67 -6.77
N PHE A 22 -15.35 -5.36 -6.66
CA PHE A 22 -14.33 -6.36 -6.40
C PHE A 22 -14.35 -6.80 -4.94
N ASN A 23 -14.28 -8.10 -4.71
CA ASN A 23 -14.07 -8.67 -3.39
C ASN A 23 -12.60 -8.61 -3.04
N VAL A 24 -12.25 -7.97 -1.93
CA VAL A 24 -10.87 -7.78 -1.54
C VAL A 24 -10.56 -8.46 -0.21
N GLY A 25 -9.34 -8.99 -0.10
CA GLY A 25 -8.78 -9.46 1.15
C GLY A 25 -7.85 -8.42 1.77
N ILE A 26 -7.82 -8.36 3.10
CA ILE A 26 -6.85 -7.57 3.86
C ILE A 26 -5.96 -8.52 4.64
N ILE A 27 -4.71 -8.67 4.21
CA ILE A 27 -3.70 -9.50 4.85
C ILE A 27 -2.91 -8.63 5.83
N GLY A 28 -2.95 -8.99 7.12
CA GLY A 28 -2.47 -8.14 8.21
C GLY A 28 -3.55 -7.21 8.76
N ALA A 29 -4.82 -7.62 8.68
CA ALA A 29 -6.00 -6.82 9.02
C ALA A 29 -6.02 -6.26 10.46
N THR A 30 -5.36 -6.91 11.41
CA THR A 30 -5.33 -6.51 12.82
C THR A 30 -4.22 -5.52 13.17
N GLY A 31 -3.26 -5.29 12.26
CA GLY A 31 -2.23 -4.26 12.40
C GLY A 31 -2.78 -2.85 12.17
N TYR A 32 -2.02 -1.81 12.54
CA TYR A 32 -2.46 -0.41 12.42
C TYR A 32 -2.90 -0.05 10.99
N VAL A 33 -2.08 -0.42 9.98
CA VAL A 33 -2.40 -0.16 8.57
C VAL A 33 -3.59 -1.00 8.10
N GLY A 34 -3.68 -2.27 8.54
CA GLY A 34 -4.83 -3.13 8.25
C GLY A 34 -6.14 -2.57 8.79
N GLN A 35 -6.15 -2.08 10.03
CA GLN A 35 -7.29 -1.38 10.62
C GLN A 35 -7.66 -0.13 9.80
N ARG A 36 -6.67 0.61 9.28
CA ARG A 36 -6.94 1.78 8.41
C ARG A 36 -7.55 1.36 7.07
N PHE A 37 -7.11 0.25 6.46
CA PHE A 37 -7.78 -0.31 5.28
C PHE A 37 -9.23 -0.65 5.58
N VAL A 38 -9.51 -1.27 6.71
CA VAL A 38 -10.88 -1.63 7.11
C VAL A 38 -11.79 -0.39 7.15
N THR A 39 -11.34 0.72 7.76
CA THR A 39 -12.15 1.94 7.83
C THR A 39 -12.27 2.65 6.47
N LEU A 40 -11.20 2.70 5.67
CA LEU A 40 -11.20 3.36 4.37
C LEU A 40 -12.05 2.61 3.32
N LEU A 41 -12.15 1.29 3.46
CA LEU A 41 -12.92 0.45 2.52
C LEU A 41 -14.38 0.28 2.97
N GLU A 42 -14.76 0.80 4.14
CA GLU A 42 -16.16 0.85 4.53
C GLU A 42 -16.97 1.63 3.49
N ASN A 43 -18.04 1.00 2.99
CA ASN A 43 -18.90 1.59 1.96
C ASN A 43 -18.16 2.07 0.69
N HIS A 44 -16.98 1.52 0.41
CA HIS A 44 -16.22 1.89 -0.79
C HIS A 44 -17.02 1.61 -2.08
N PRO A 45 -17.00 2.51 -3.08
CA PRO A 45 -17.84 2.35 -4.28
C PRO A 45 -17.44 1.16 -5.15
N TRP A 46 -16.16 0.72 -5.11
CA TRP A 46 -15.62 -0.32 -6.00
C TRP A 46 -15.20 -1.60 -5.28
N PHE A 47 -14.99 -1.55 -3.97
CA PHE A 47 -14.45 -2.67 -3.21
C PHE A 47 -15.41 -3.12 -2.12
N ASN A 48 -15.44 -4.44 -1.90
CA ASN A 48 -16.12 -5.09 -0.80
C ASN A 48 -15.09 -5.89 -0.02
N ILE A 49 -14.99 -5.68 1.30
CA ILE A 49 -14.11 -6.48 2.15
C ILE A 49 -14.75 -7.87 2.31
N GLU A 50 -14.11 -8.88 1.75
CA GLU A 50 -14.60 -10.27 1.79
C GLU A 50 -13.78 -11.12 2.75
N VAL A 51 -12.49 -10.82 2.92
CA VAL A 51 -11.56 -11.61 3.75
C VAL A 51 -10.73 -10.69 4.64
N LEU A 52 -10.63 -11.08 5.90
CA LEU A 52 -9.69 -10.50 6.86
C LEU A 52 -8.74 -11.63 7.32
N ALA A 53 -7.43 -11.44 7.13
CA ALA A 53 -6.43 -12.40 7.58
C ALA A 53 -5.37 -11.73 8.45
N ALA A 54 -4.89 -12.47 9.44
CA ALA A 54 -3.87 -12.01 10.36
C ALA A 54 -3.01 -13.19 10.86
N SER A 55 -2.06 -12.94 11.74
CA SER A 55 -1.24 -14.00 12.34
C SER A 55 -2.11 -14.96 13.19
N SER A 56 -1.59 -16.15 13.42
CA SER A 56 -2.21 -17.22 14.25
C SER A 56 -2.73 -16.74 15.61
N ARG A 57 -2.13 -15.70 16.21
CA ARG A 57 -2.61 -15.10 17.48
C ARG A 57 -4.01 -14.49 17.36
N SER A 58 -4.39 -14.04 16.18
CA SER A 58 -5.66 -13.36 15.88
C SER A 58 -6.62 -14.24 15.09
N ALA A 59 -6.12 -15.25 14.42
CA ALA A 59 -6.91 -16.16 13.61
C ALA A 59 -7.93 -16.96 14.47
N GLY A 60 -9.03 -17.35 13.85
CA GLY A 60 -10.09 -18.11 14.49
C GLY A 60 -11.10 -17.28 15.29
N LYS A 61 -10.89 -15.97 15.42
CA LYS A 61 -11.74 -15.03 16.17
C LYS A 61 -12.62 -14.21 15.22
N SER A 62 -13.67 -13.59 15.77
CA SER A 62 -14.30 -12.47 15.09
C SER A 62 -13.35 -11.27 15.01
N TYR A 63 -13.54 -10.40 14.03
CA TYR A 63 -12.62 -9.24 13.88
C TYR A 63 -12.60 -8.35 15.11
N SER A 64 -13.78 -8.07 15.71
CA SER A 64 -13.87 -7.28 16.94
C SER A 64 -13.09 -7.91 18.11
N GLU A 65 -13.16 -9.22 18.30
CA GLU A 65 -12.37 -9.93 19.32
C GLU A 65 -10.87 -9.91 18.97
N ALA A 66 -10.54 -10.07 17.68
CA ALA A 66 -9.16 -10.06 17.21
C ALA A 66 -8.45 -8.73 17.43
N VAL A 67 -9.18 -7.61 17.44
CA VAL A 67 -8.62 -6.26 17.67
C VAL A 67 -8.96 -5.69 19.05
N GLU A 68 -9.60 -6.45 19.92
CA GLU A 68 -9.94 -6.01 21.27
C GLU A 68 -8.71 -5.53 22.03
N GLY A 69 -8.78 -4.34 22.64
CA GLY A 69 -7.65 -3.67 23.30
C GLY A 69 -6.52 -3.23 22.39
N ARG A 70 -6.63 -3.45 21.06
CA ARG A 70 -5.62 -3.09 20.05
C ARG A 70 -6.16 -2.25 18.90
N TRP A 71 -7.44 -1.88 18.95
CA TRP A 71 -8.02 -0.95 17.99
C TRP A 71 -7.44 0.45 18.21
N LYS A 72 -6.77 1.00 17.22
CA LYS A 72 -6.00 2.26 17.31
C LYS A 72 -6.56 3.38 16.43
N ILE A 73 -7.59 3.09 15.66
CA ILE A 73 -8.24 4.05 14.78
C ILE A 73 -9.28 4.83 15.61
N GLY A 74 -9.38 6.15 15.37
CA GLY A 74 -10.31 7.01 16.12
C GLY A 74 -11.79 6.76 15.79
N GLU A 75 -12.08 6.15 14.64
CA GLU A 75 -13.43 5.75 14.23
C GLU A 75 -13.82 4.42 14.91
N ILE A 76 -15.11 4.14 14.99
CA ILE A 76 -15.61 2.84 15.46
C ILE A 76 -15.32 1.72 14.45
N ILE A 77 -15.24 0.49 14.92
CA ILE A 77 -15.12 -0.67 14.03
C ILE A 77 -16.37 -0.75 13.14
N PRO A 78 -16.24 -0.78 11.80
CA PRO A 78 -17.38 -0.87 10.90
C PRO A 78 -18.24 -2.11 11.14
N ASP A 79 -19.56 -1.96 11.15
CA ASP A 79 -20.48 -3.04 11.48
C ASP A 79 -20.42 -4.22 10.50
N ASN A 80 -20.11 -3.94 9.22
CA ASN A 80 -19.99 -4.96 8.17
C ASN A 80 -18.80 -5.91 8.36
N VAL A 81 -17.78 -5.51 9.10
CA VAL A 81 -16.59 -6.35 9.35
C VAL A 81 -16.48 -6.87 10.78
N LYS A 82 -17.22 -6.28 11.72
CA LYS A 82 -17.13 -6.54 13.17
C LYS A 82 -17.18 -8.02 13.55
N ASN A 83 -18.08 -8.76 12.89
CA ASN A 83 -18.32 -10.18 13.12
C ASN A 83 -17.64 -11.08 12.07
N MET A 84 -16.86 -10.52 11.14
CA MET A 84 -16.15 -11.34 10.16
C MET A 84 -15.11 -12.23 10.83
N HIS A 85 -15.00 -13.44 10.33
CA HIS A 85 -13.96 -14.39 10.75
C HIS A 85 -12.59 -13.91 10.31
N VAL A 86 -11.59 -13.96 11.19
CA VAL A 86 -10.20 -13.66 10.87
C VAL A 86 -9.48 -14.96 10.54
N TYR A 87 -8.99 -15.08 9.30
CA TYR A 87 -8.23 -16.22 8.82
C TYR A 87 -6.76 -16.15 9.24
N ASP A 88 -6.08 -17.30 9.28
CA ASP A 88 -4.64 -17.35 9.43
C ASP A 88 -3.95 -17.03 8.09
N THR A 89 -2.97 -16.14 8.11
CA THR A 89 -2.18 -15.81 6.91
C THR A 89 -1.40 -16.99 6.33
N GLU A 90 -1.15 -18.03 7.11
CA GLU A 90 -0.48 -19.25 6.64
C GLU A 90 -1.43 -20.19 5.90
N ASP A 91 -2.73 -20.08 6.14
CA ASP A 91 -3.76 -21.00 5.61
C ASP A 91 -4.52 -20.38 4.43
N LEU A 92 -3.78 -20.04 3.36
CA LEU A 92 -4.31 -19.36 2.19
C LEU A 92 -5.44 -20.12 1.51
N ASP A 93 -5.37 -21.45 1.46
CA ASP A 93 -6.32 -22.30 0.71
C ASP A 93 -7.77 -22.13 1.20
N ASN A 94 -7.96 -21.76 2.46
CA ASN A 94 -9.27 -21.56 3.07
C ASN A 94 -9.97 -20.26 2.67
N PHE A 95 -9.27 -19.29 2.07
CA PHE A 95 -9.89 -18.01 1.79
C PHE A 95 -9.47 -17.34 0.47
N ILE A 96 -8.34 -17.73 -0.13
CA ILE A 96 -7.75 -16.95 -1.22
C ILE A 96 -8.63 -16.93 -2.48
N ASN A 97 -9.37 -18.01 -2.76
CA ASN A 97 -10.29 -18.14 -3.89
C ASN A 97 -11.59 -17.32 -3.75
N ARG A 98 -11.77 -16.63 -2.62
CA ARG A 98 -12.95 -15.77 -2.35
C ARG A 98 -12.71 -14.31 -2.73
N VAL A 99 -11.49 -13.94 -3.09
CA VAL A 99 -11.10 -12.55 -3.35
C VAL A 99 -10.61 -12.38 -4.78
N ASP A 100 -10.85 -11.20 -5.34
CA ASP A 100 -10.33 -10.81 -6.65
C ASP A 100 -8.88 -10.33 -6.53
N PHE A 101 -8.48 -9.75 -5.39
CA PHE A 101 -7.11 -9.39 -5.05
C PHE A 101 -6.98 -9.11 -3.54
N VAL A 102 -5.76 -8.91 -3.06
CA VAL A 102 -5.50 -8.61 -1.65
C VAL A 102 -4.69 -7.33 -1.46
N PHE A 103 -5.00 -6.60 -0.39
CA PHE A 103 -4.10 -5.62 0.21
C PHE A 103 -3.24 -6.31 1.27
N CYS A 104 -1.91 -6.19 1.17
CA CYS A 104 -0.98 -6.79 2.11
C CYS A 104 -0.29 -5.72 2.97
N ALA A 105 -0.49 -5.81 4.30
CA ALA A 105 0.04 -4.87 5.30
C ALA A 105 0.49 -5.63 6.57
N VAL A 106 1.26 -6.70 6.38
CA VAL A 106 1.80 -7.50 7.48
C VAL A 106 3.05 -6.86 8.09
N ASP A 107 3.29 -7.16 9.37
CA ASP A 107 4.50 -6.76 10.09
C ASP A 107 5.34 -8.01 10.38
N MET A 108 6.29 -8.29 9.50
CA MET A 108 7.16 -9.47 9.51
C MET A 108 8.54 -9.07 8.96
N LYS A 109 9.51 -9.98 8.99
CA LYS A 109 10.80 -9.77 8.32
C LYS A 109 10.61 -9.68 6.80
N LYS A 110 11.46 -8.87 6.14
CA LYS A 110 11.33 -8.63 4.69
C LYS A 110 11.31 -9.89 3.85
N ASP A 111 12.11 -10.90 4.21
CA ASP A 111 12.17 -12.15 3.45
C ASP A 111 10.91 -13.00 3.65
N GLU A 112 10.33 -12.99 4.85
CA GLU A 112 9.05 -13.64 5.15
C GLU A 112 7.91 -12.95 4.39
N ILE A 113 7.92 -11.62 4.32
CA ILE A 113 6.94 -10.85 3.54
C ILE A 113 7.05 -11.21 2.05
N ARG A 114 8.27 -11.25 1.49
CA ARG A 114 8.48 -11.64 0.09
C ARG A 114 7.92 -13.02 -0.19
N ALA A 115 8.25 -13.97 0.65
CA ALA A 115 7.76 -15.35 0.51
C ALA A 115 6.23 -15.43 0.58
N LEU A 116 5.60 -14.72 1.50
CA LEU A 116 4.14 -14.68 1.63
C LEU A 116 3.49 -14.03 0.40
N GLU A 117 3.97 -12.87 -0.04
CA GLU A 117 3.40 -12.15 -1.18
C GLU A 117 3.58 -12.94 -2.49
N GLU A 118 4.72 -13.59 -2.69
CA GLU A 118 4.94 -14.50 -3.83
C GLU A 118 4.08 -15.76 -3.76
N LYS A 119 3.87 -16.33 -2.55
CA LYS A 119 2.95 -17.45 -2.34
C LYS A 119 1.51 -17.07 -2.69
N ILE A 120 1.06 -15.87 -2.28
CA ILE A 120 -0.27 -15.36 -2.65
C ILE A 120 -0.37 -15.15 -4.16
N ALA A 121 0.61 -14.49 -4.79
CA ALA A 121 0.60 -14.28 -6.23
C ALA A 121 0.58 -15.61 -7.00
N ALA A 122 1.26 -16.64 -6.51
CA ALA A 122 1.27 -17.99 -7.12
C ALA A 122 -0.11 -18.69 -7.07
N THR A 123 -1.05 -18.23 -6.24
CA THR A 123 -2.46 -18.68 -6.27
C THR A 123 -3.31 -17.95 -7.30
N GLU A 124 -2.71 -17.26 -8.24
CA GLU A 124 -3.36 -16.42 -9.26
C GLU A 124 -4.05 -15.15 -8.67
N THR A 125 -3.72 -14.77 -7.44
CA THR A 125 -4.32 -13.63 -6.76
C THR A 125 -3.37 -12.44 -6.77
N PRO A 126 -3.75 -11.28 -7.36
CA PRO A 126 -2.96 -10.06 -7.31
C PRO A 126 -2.74 -9.54 -5.89
N VAL A 127 -1.54 -9.03 -5.63
CA VAL A 127 -1.15 -8.44 -4.33
C VAL A 127 -0.85 -6.96 -4.49
N VAL A 128 -1.59 -6.13 -3.77
CA VAL A 128 -1.28 -4.70 -3.59
C VAL A 128 -0.58 -4.53 -2.25
N SER A 129 0.74 -4.45 -2.29
CA SER A 129 1.58 -4.44 -1.09
C SER A 129 1.77 -3.04 -0.52
N ASN A 130 1.45 -2.86 0.76
CA ASN A 130 1.85 -1.69 1.54
C ASN A 130 3.27 -1.83 2.09
N ASN A 131 3.86 -3.03 2.02
CA ASN A 131 5.15 -3.35 2.60
C ASN A 131 6.32 -2.85 1.74
N SER A 132 7.49 -2.73 2.35
CA SER A 132 8.70 -2.31 1.63
C SER A 132 9.48 -3.47 1.00
N ALA A 133 9.06 -4.72 1.23
CA ALA A 133 9.84 -5.90 0.91
C ALA A 133 10.16 -6.03 -0.59
N HIS A 134 9.20 -5.75 -1.46
CA HIS A 134 9.32 -5.84 -2.91
C HIS A 134 9.65 -4.53 -3.62
N ARG A 135 9.78 -3.39 -2.92
CA ARG A 135 10.04 -2.10 -3.59
C ARG A 135 11.29 -2.08 -4.46
N TRP A 136 12.28 -2.92 -4.13
CA TRP A 136 13.54 -3.04 -4.88
C TRP A 136 13.60 -4.26 -5.80
N THR A 137 12.57 -5.09 -5.84
CA THR A 137 12.49 -6.19 -6.81
C THR A 137 12.34 -5.58 -8.21
N ALA A 138 13.14 -6.06 -9.16
CA ALA A 138 13.34 -5.42 -10.45
C ALA A 138 12.06 -5.29 -11.28
N ASP A 139 11.23 -6.32 -11.25
CA ASP A 139 9.98 -6.46 -12.00
C ASP A 139 8.72 -6.19 -11.16
N VAL A 140 8.89 -5.69 -9.92
CA VAL A 140 7.76 -5.24 -9.11
C VAL A 140 7.63 -3.73 -9.24
N PRO A 141 6.53 -3.23 -9.81
CA PRO A 141 6.32 -1.79 -9.93
C PRO A 141 6.00 -1.16 -8.59
N VAL A 142 6.58 0.01 -8.33
CA VAL A 142 6.21 0.90 -7.23
C VAL A 142 5.35 2.01 -7.83
N ILE A 143 4.02 1.95 -7.59
CA ILE A 143 3.07 2.76 -8.34
C ILE A 143 2.49 3.90 -7.50
N ILE A 144 2.49 5.09 -8.08
CA ILE A 144 1.58 6.19 -7.80
C ILE A 144 0.78 6.37 -9.08
N PRO A 145 -0.51 5.96 -9.14
CA PRO A 145 -1.26 5.86 -10.40
C PRO A 145 -1.33 7.15 -11.21
N GLU A 146 -1.24 8.30 -10.54
CA GLU A 146 -1.26 9.63 -11.16
C GLU A 146 0.08 10.01 -11.83
N LEU A 147 1.16 9.28 -11.53
CA LEU A 147 2.52 9.64 -11.97
C LEU A 147 3.14 8.66 -12.95
N ASN A 148 2.99 7.37 -12.68
CA ASN A 148 3.68 6.31 -13.41
C ASN A 148 2.79 5.07 -13.65
N PRO A 149 1.56 5.23 -14.17
CA PRO A 149 0.66 4.11 -14.43
C PRO A 149 1.25 3.12 -15.45
N GLU A 150 2.10 3.60 -16.37
CA GLU A 150 2.81 2.79 -17.37
C GLU A 150 3.73 1.74 -16.74
N HIS A 151 4.20 1.94 -15.52
CA HIS A 151 4.98 0.93 -14.83
C HIS A 151 4.20 -0.37 -14.59
N ALA A 152 2.87 -0.36 -14.67
CA ALA A 152 2.06 -1.56 -14.63
C ALA A 152 2.34 -2.53 -15.80
N GLU A 153 2.89 -2.06 -16.92
CA GLU A 153 3.24 -2.92 -18.06
C GLU A 153 4.32 -3.96 -17.72
N ILE A 154 5.17 -3.70 -16.70
CA ILE A 154 6.18 -4.65 -16.23
C ILE A 154 5.56 -5.92 -15.63
N ILE A 155 4.30 -5.86 -15.17
CA ILE A 155 3.57 -6.97 -14.57
C ILE A 155 3.55 -8.19 -15.51
N GLU A 156 3.47 -7.99 -16.81
CA GLU A 156 3.53 -9.07 -17.78
C GLU A 156 4.88 -9.82 -17.79
N LYS A 157 5.97 -9.16 -17.40
CA LYS A 157 7.26 -9.82 -17.21
C LYS A 157 7.32 -10.54 -15.86
N GLN A 158 6.78 -9.90 -14.83
CA GLN A 158 6.69 -10.48 -13.49
C GLN A 158 5.87 -11.77 -13.49
N LYS A 159 4.70 -11.81 -14.14
CA LYS A 159 3.88 -13.01 -14.30
C LYS A 159 4.66 -14.17 -14.90
N LYS A 160 5.49 -13.91 -15.91
CA LYS A 160 6.37 -14.94 -16.50
C LYS A 160 7.39 -15.49 -15.50
N ARG A 161 7.98 -14.63 -14.67
CA ARG A 161 8.90 -15.04 -13.61
C ARG A 161 8.20 -15.86 -12.53
N LEU A 162 7.00 -15.44 -12.13
CA LEU A 162 6.18 -16.12 -11.12
C LEU A 162 5.47 -17.37 -11.67
N ASN A 163 5.45 -17.54 -12.98
CA ASN A 163 4.70 -18.60 -13.67
C ASN A 163 3.20 -18.54 -13.35
N THR A 164 2.61 -17.33 -13.45
CA THR A 164 1.19 -17.04 -13.21
C THR A 164 0.53 -16.43 -14.44
N GLU A 165 -0.79 -16.53 -14.53
CA GLU A 165 -1.61 -15.87 -15.56
C GLU A 165 -2.18 -14.54 -15.03
N ASN A 166 -2.67 -14.52 -13.79
CA ASN A 166 -3.35 -13.39 -13.17
C ASN A 166 -2.62 -12.86 -11.94
N GLY A 167 -1.89 -13.72 -11.24
CA GLY A 167 -1.19 -13.35 -10.01
C GLY A 167 0.00 -12.45 -10.27
N PHE A 168 0.10 -11.35 -9.50
CA PHE A 168 1.21 -10.41 -9.54
C PHE A 168 1.32 -9.63 -8.23
N ILE A 169 2.42 -8.90 -8.07
CA ILE A 169 2.68 -8.04 -6.92
C ILE A 169 2.93 -6.62 -7.43
N THR A 170 2.25 -5.64 -6.85
CA THR A 170 2.57 -4.23 -6.98
C THR A 170 2.80 -3.63 -5.61
N ALA A 171 3.70 -2.68 -5.49
CA ALA A 171 4.05 -2.07 -4.21
C ALA A 171 3.66 -0.59 -4.16
N LYS A 172 3.19 -0.15 -3.00
CA LYS A 172 3.02 1.25 -2.66
C LYS A 172 4.37 1.83 -2.22
N PRO A 173 4.74 3.07 -2.63
CA PRO A 173 5.94 3.73 -2.12
C PRO A 173 5.85 4.04 -0.63
N ASN A 174 6.97 4.50 -0.05
CA ASN A 174 7.01 5.01 1.32
C ASN A 174 6.01 6.16 1.50
N CYS A 175 5.47 6.32 2.72
CA CYS A 175 4.42 7.30 3.01
C CYS A 175 4.91 8.75 2.87
N SER A 176 6.15 9.05 3.29
CA SER A 176 6.73 10.40 3.16
C SER A 176 6.88 10.80 1.69
N ILE A 177 7.29 9.87 0.84
CA ILE A 177 7.48 10.08 -0.60
C ILE A 177 6.17 10.48 -1.29
N GLN A 178 5.06 9.88 -0.91
CA GLN A 178 3.75 10.19 -1.48
C GLN A 178 3.26 11.61 -1.13
N SER A 179 3.88 12.29 -0.18
CA SER A 179 3.53 13.66 0.17
C SER A 179 4.16 14.70 -0.77
N TYR A 180 5.38 14.46 -1.27
CA TYR A 180 6.12 15.46 -2.05
C TYR A 180 6.35 15.08 -3.53
N VAL A 181 6.50 13.80 -3.85
CA VAL A 181 6.77 13.35 -5.24
C VAL A 181 5.65 13.76 -6.21
N PRO A 182 4.34 13.61 -5.86
CA PRO A 182 3.28 14.11 -6.72
C PRO A 182 3.31 15.63 -6.95
N ALA A 183 3.74 16.40 -5.95
CA ALA A 183 3.87 17.86 -6.08
C ALA A 183 5.07 18.25 -6.96
N LEU A 184 6.16 17.49 -6.91
CA LEU A 184 7.35 17.73 -7.73
C LEU A 184 7.19 17.26 -9.18
N HIS A 185 6.43 16.19 -9.41
CA HIS A 185 6.33 15.56 -10.74
C HIS A 185 5.98 16.56 -11.88
N PRO A 186 4.98 17.43 -11.76
CA PRO A 186 4.67 18.39 -12.83
C PRO A 186 5.78 19.42 -13.05
N LEU A 187 6.72 19.58 -12.12
CA LEU A 187 7.85 20.49 -12.20
C LEU A 187 9.08 19.85 -12.86
N MET A 188 9.11 18.51 -12.99
CA MET A 188 10.23 17.78 -13.60
C MET A 188 10.56 18.27 -15.02
N LYS A 189 9.54 18.71 -15.76
CA LYS A 189 9.71 19.29 -17.11
C LYS A 189 10.60 20.54 -17.17
N PHE A 190 10.86 21.18 -16.01
CA PHE A 190 11.74 22.36 -15.94
C PHE A 190 13.19 21.98 -15.61
N GLY A 191 13.53 20.68 -15.53
CA GLY A 191 14.88 20.21 -15.30
C GLY A 191 15.35 20.39 -13.85
N ILE A 192 14.59 19.87 -12.90
CA ILE A 192 15.01 19.87 -11.49
C ILE A 192 16.29 19.06 -11.35
N GLU A 193 17.35 19.68 -10.83
CA GLU A 193 18.66 19.04 -10.64
C GLU A 193 18.83 18.46 -9.23
N ALA A 194 18.29 19.16 -8.21
CA ALA A 194 18.39 18.76 -6.82
C ALA A 194 17.13 19.12 -6.02
N VAL A 195 16.84 18.30 -5.03
CA VAL A 195 15.71 18.48 -4.09
C VAL A 195 16.23 18.26 -2.67
N SER A 196 16.04 19.24 -1.78
CA SER A 196 16.25 19.06 -0.35
C SER A 196 14.91 18.87 0.34
N VAL A 197 14.77 17.77 1.11
CA VAL A 197 13.51 17.36 1.73
C VAL A 197 13.67 17.30 3.24
N CYS A 198 12.79 17.99 3.96
CA CYS A 198 12.64 17.84 5.39
C CYS A 198 11.22 17.40 5.71
N THR A 199 11.07 16.24 6.37
CA THR A 199 9.76 15.67 6.69
C THR A 199 9.51 15.68 8.21
N TYR A 200 8.30 16.03 8.61
CA TYR A 200 7.79 15.86 9.96
C TYR A 200 6.77 14.73 9.96
N GLN A 201 7.13 13.60 10.54
CA GLN A 201 6.31 12.39 10.49
C GLN A 201 5.64 12.12 11.82
N ALA A 202 4.35 11.79 11.79
CA ALA A 202 3.61 11.41 12.98
C ALA A 202 4.04 10.01 13.46
N ILE A 203 3.96 9.78 14.78
CA ILE A 203 4.27 8.48 15.41
C ILE A 203 3.39 7.33 14.90
N SER A 204 2.25 7.63 14.29
CA SER A 204 1.39 6.66 13.62
C SER A 204 2.10 5.92 12.48
N GLY A 205 3.12 6.52 11.86
CA GLY A 205 3.99 5.86 10.89
C GLY A 205 4.77 4.67 11.47
N ALA A 206 5.06 4.70 12.77
CA ALA A 206 5.63 3.58 13.52
C ALA A 206 4.57 2.63 14.11
N GLY A 207 3.29 2.78 13.76
CA GLY A 207 2.19 2.00 14.31
C GLY A 207 1.91 2.27 15.80
N LYS A 208 2.32 3.44 16.29
CA LYS A 208 2.20 3.86 17.69
C LYS A 208 1.17 4.97 17.88
N THR A 209 0.64 5.04 19.08
CA THR A 209 -0.17 6.16 19.59
C THR A 209 0.57 6.81 20.78
N PHE A 210 0.11 7.96 21.24
CA PHE A 210 0.66 8.56 22.46
C PHE A 210 0.43 7.68 23.71
N SER A 211 -0.61 6.84 23.71
CA SER A 211 -0.80 5.85 24.78
C SER A 211 0.26 4.76 24.76
N ASP A 212 0.71 4.35 23.57
CA ASP A 212 1.80 3.36 23.42
C ASP A 212 3.19 3.97 23.65
N TRP A 213 3.31 5.28 23.47
CA TRP A 213 4.59 5.99 23.48
C TRP A 213 4.46 7.41 24.07
N PRO A 214 4.15 7.50 25.37
CA PRO A 214 3.87 8.78 26.05
C PRO A 214 5.07 9.76 26.05
N GLU A 215 6.30 9.26 25.94
CA GLU A 215 7.52 10.08 25.86
C GLU A 215 7.56 10.95 24.60
N MET A 216 6.72 10.68 23.63
CA MET A 216 6.62 11.48 22.40
C MET A 216 5.65 12.67 22.50
N ILE A 217 4.96 12.83 23.63
CA ILE A 217 4.15 14.03 23.87
C ILE A 217 5.08 15.24 23.96
N GLU A 218 4.84 16.25 23.11
CA GLU A 218 5.66 17.47 23.00
C GLU A 218 7.16 17.21 22.71
N ASN A 219 7.47 16.06 22.11
CA ASN A 219 8.83 15.64 21.81
C ASN A 219 8.98 15.24 20.33
N MET A 220 10.22 15.12 19.87
CA MET A 220 10.54 14.64 18.53
C MET A 220 11.79 13.74 18.55
N ILE A 221 11.81 12.78 17.62
CA ILE A 221 13.02 12.00 17.30
C ILE A 221 13.63 12.66 16.07
N PRO A 222 14.87 13.12 16.12
CA PRO A 222 15.49 13.85 15.02
C PRO A 222 15.90 12.98 13.83
N TYR A 223 15.88 11.67 13.98
CA TYR A 223 16.31 10.72 12.98
C TYR A 223 15.44 9.47 12.94
N ILE A 224 14.97 9.09 11.75
CA ILE A 224 14.23 7.86 11.50
C ILE A 224 15.07 6.97 10.60
N GLY A 225 15.55 5.83 11.13
CA GLY A 225 16.47 4.94 10.43
C GLY A 225 15.94 4.46 9.07
N GLY A 226 16.72 4.69 8.02
CA GLY A 226 16.44 4.27 6.65
C GLY A 226 15.39 5.11 5.91
N GLU A 227 14.93 6.24 6.46
CA GLU A 227 14.02 7.14 5.73
C GLU A 227 14.76 7.93 4.63
N GLU A 228 15.99 8.36 4.90
CA GLU A 228 16.83 9.04 3.92
C GLU A 228 17.08 8.17 2.69
N ASP A 229 17.56 6.94 2.89
CA ASP A 229 17.74 5.97 1.80
C ASP A 229 16.51 5.78 0.91
N LYS A 230 15.33 5.75 1.52
CA LYS A 230 14.07 5.65 0.78
C LYS A 230 13.78 6.93 0.00
N SER A 231 13.94 8.09 0.65
CA SER A 231 13.72 9.40 0.03
C SER A 231 14.65 9.66 -1.13
N GLU A 232 15.90 9.25 -1.04
CA GLU A 232 16.88 9.39 -2.11
C GLU A 232 16.62 8.46 -3.30
N ASN A 233 16.07 7.29 -3.06
CA ASN A 233 16.07 6.23 -4.05
C ASN A 233 14.70 5.85 -4.61
N GLU A 234 13.63 5.80 -3.79
CA GLU A 234 12.31 5.38 -4.28
C GLU A 234 11.73 6.34 -5.34
N PRO A 235 11.87 7.68 -5.22
CA PRO A 235 11.43 8.60 -6.26
C PRO A 235 12.07 8.34 -7.62
N LEU A 236 13.36 8.00 -7.62
CA LEU A 236 14.08 7.69 -8.85
C LEU A 236 13.53 6.42 -9.54
N LYS A 237 13.01 5.46 -8.77
CA LYS A 237 12.30 4.31 -9.35
C LYS A 237 10.93 4.69 -9.89
N ILE A 238 10.21 5.58 -9.19
CA ILE A 238 8.89 6.08 -9.63
C ILE A 238 9.02 6.88 -10.94
N TRP A 239 10.05 7.71 -11.08
CA TRP A 239 10.36 8.47 -12.29
C TRP A 239 11.23 7.69 -13.29
N GLY A 240 11.48 6.42 -13.02
CA GLY A 240 12.26 5.54 -13.88
C GLY A 240 11.50 5.10 -15.13
N GLU A 241 12.13 4.22 -15.89
CA GLU A 241 11.58 3.69 -17.14
C GLU A 241 11.68 2.17 -17.18
N ILE A 242 10.75 1.52 -17.86
CA ILE A 242 10.84 0.08 -18.12
C ILE A 242 11.91 -0.18 -19.18
N ALA A 243 12.91 -0.98 -18.84
CA ALA A 243 13.96 -1.42 -19.74
C ALA A 243 14.08 -2.96 -19.68
N GLY A 244 13.52 -3.62 -20.68
CA GLY A 244 13.48 -5.08 -20.76
C GLY A 244 12.58 -5.70 -19.71
N ASP A 245 13.17 -6.34 -18.71
CA ASP A 245 12.48 -7.06 -17.63
C ASP A 245 12.57 -6.35 -16.26
N LYS A 246 12.99 -5.10 -16.25
CA LYS A 246 13.16 -4.33 -15.03
C LYS A 246 12.80 -2.86 -15.19
N ILE A 247 12.53 -2.20 -14.06
CA ILE A 247 12.44 -0.74 -13.98
C ILE A 247 13.81 -0.18 -13.64
N VAL A 248 14.35 0.64 -14.54
CA VAL A 248 15.62 1.34 -14.36
C VAL A 248 15.34 2.70 -13.75
N LYS A 249 16.07 3.05 -12.70
CA LYS A 249 15.92 4.35 -12.02
C LYS A 249 16.26 5.52 -12.95
N ALA A 250 15.53 6.62 -12.81
CA ALA A 250 15.92 7.91 -13.38
C ALA A 250 17.30 8.34 -12.87
N LYS A 251 18.01 9.13 -13.67
CA LYS A 251 19.35 9.63 -13.33
C LYS A 251 19.35 10.81 -12.35
N GLY A 252 18.22 11.41 -12.11
CA GLY A 252 18.02 12.53 -11.21
C GLY A 252 16.55 12.86 -11.04
N PRO A 253 16.20 13.87 -10.22
CA PRO A 253 17.11 14.78 -9.49
C PRO A 253 17.88 14.09 -8.34
N ALA A 254 18.98 14.73 -7.88
CA ALA A 254 19.58 14.36 -6.61
C ALA A 254 18.62 14.73 -5.47
N ILE A 255 18.42 13.83 -4.50
CA ILE A 255 17.50 14.07 -3.36
C ILE A 255 18.29 13.87 -2.07
N SER A 256 18.13 14.79 -1.11
CA SER A 256 18.77 14.74 0.21
C SER A 256 17.82 15.16 1.30
#